data_6fdc307b1a0bab6735bc9b18c248846b
#
_entry.id   6fdc307b1a0bab6735bc9b18c248846b
#
_cell.length_a   1.000
_cell.length_b   1.000
_cell.length_c   1.000
_cell.angle_alpha   90.00
_cell.angle_beta   90.00
_cell.angle_gamma   90.00
#
_symmetry.space_group_name_H-M   'P 1'
#
loop_
_entity.id
_entity.type
_entity.pdbx_description
1 polymer ?
#
loop_
_entity_poly.entity_id
_entity_poly.type
_entity_poly.pdbx_seq_one_letter_code
_entity_poly.pdbx_strand_id
1 'polypeptide(L)'
;PVRVSRDLFDVLDLFDQWRSRTHGVIDPAAQSVIALWTKAAAAQRVPTAAERQSAVAAIRQPHWSLDRASLTATHLSSTPLVFASFTKSYIMDKAIDVARGIDGVHGLVLNVGGDIIARGTVAEPIDIANPRDDAENSAPISTILVRNRAVATSGDYRRGVTIGGVHYSHIVDPRTGLPASNVISATVVADRPTDAGALATAFTAMTTSESAALAATVPGAEYLLIQPDGSRVASRGWSALEAAARPVVNAPAPVAKAAAATPAIAQTPARGAWDASMELAVDFEIPVLGGAAKRPFIALWIEDADKFPIRTLALWYHEDRWLTESKAWYRADRLRSMSESTSIVRTIGAATRPPGKYTIKWDGKDNAGNVVKAGTYTVLLESVREHGTYQLIRQEMTFSGAPQHVDFKPGSELGPVSFDYRKVAK
;
A
#
# COMPACT_ATOMS: atom_id res chain seq x y z
N PRO A 1 19.15 2.68 35.38
CA PRO A 1 17.72 2.37 35.16
C PRO A 1 16.90 3.66 35.16
N VAL A 2 15.92 3.74 34.27
CA VAL A 2 14.99 4.86 34.15
C VAL A 2 13.57 4.29 34.21
N ARG A 3 12.69 4.92 34.99
CA ARG A 3 11.29 4.55 35.03
C ARG A 3 10.64 4.93 33.72
N VAL A 4 9.97 3.98 33.08
CA VAL A 4 9.31 4.15 31.78
C VAL A 4 7.78 4.04 31.92
N SER A 5 7.03 4.54 30.93
CA SER A 5 5.58 4.32 30.87
C SER A 5 5.29 2.83 30.69
N ARG A 6 4.10 2.41 31.07
CA ARG A 6 3.65 1.03 30.86
C ARG A 6 3.71 0.64 29.38
N ASP A 7 3.26 1.52 28.48
CA ASP A 7 3.28 1.24 27.05
C ASP A 7 4.69 1.07 26.49
N LEU A 8 5.65 1.92 26.92
CA LEU A 8 7.05 1.75 26.50
C LEU A 8 7.63 0.44 27.03
N PHE A 9 7.34 0.10 28.29
CA PHE A 9 7.76 -1.17 28.88
C PHE A 9 7.22 -2.37 28.06
N ASP A 10 5.93 -2.37 27.75
CA ASP A 10 5.28 -3.43 27.01
C ASP A 10 5.83 -3.55 25.57
N VAL A 11 6.15 -2.43 24.92
CA VAL A 11 6.79 -2.44 23.58
C VAL A 11 8.20 -3.05 23.66
N LEU A 12 9.01 -2.68 24.66
CA LEU A 12 10.36 -3.23 24.84
C LEU A 12 10.31 -4.75 25.11
N ASP A 13 9.39 -5.17 25.99
CA ASP A 13 9.17 -6.60 26.32
C ASP A 13 8.70 -7.39 25.06
N LEU A 14 7.83 -6.82 24.26
CA LEU A 14 7.41 -7.40 22.99
C LEU A 14 8.58 -7.54 21.98
N PHE A 15 9.48 -6.56 21.92
CA PHE A 15 10.69 -6.68 21.10
C PHE A 15 11.60 -7.81 21.57
N ASP A 16 11.80 -7.99 22.88
CA ASP A 16 12.56 -9.12 23.43
C ASP A 16 11.92 -10.47 23.04
N GLN A 17 10.59 -10.57 23.17
CA GLN A 17 9.85 -11.77 22.77
C GLN A 17 9.98 -12.07 21.28
N TRP A 18 9.76 -11.06 20.41
CA TRP A 18 9.85 -11.24 18.96
C TRP A 18 11.28 -11.46 18.48
N ARG A 19 12.26 -10.83 19.10
CA ARG A 19 13.69 -11.12 18.84
C ARG A 19 14.00 -12.57 19.10
N SER A 20 13.56 -13.11 20.23
CA SER A 20 13.74 -14.54 20.58
C SER A 20 13.02 -15.45 19.59
N ARG A 21 11.73 -15.23 19.34
CA ARG A 21 10.90 -16.06 18.46
C ARG A 21 11.38 -16.08 17.01
N THR A 22 11.93 -14.97 16.53
CA THR A 22 12.43 -14.81 15.16
C THR A 22 13.93 -15.11 15.02
N HIS A 23 14.59 -15.57 16.11
CA HIS A 23 16.04 -15.79 16.13
C HIS A 23 16.83 -14.56 15.66
N GLY A 24 16.38 -13.34 16.04
CA GLY A 24 17.04 -12.09 15.75
C GLY A 24 16.69 -11.44 14.41
N VAL A 25 15.70 -11.93 13.67
CA VAL A 25 15.21 -11.25 12.44
C VAL A 25 14.47 -9.96 12.79
N ILE A 26 13.66 -9.97 13.86
CA ILE A 26 13.10 -8.74 14.42
C ILE A 26 14.07 -8.24 15.48
N ASP A 27 14.72 -7.09 15.19
CA ASP A 27 15.64 -6.45 16.11
C ASP A 27 15.60 -4.93 15.91
N PRO A 28 15.37 -4.12 16.95
CA PRO A 28 15.33 -2.66 16.83
C PRO A 28 16.70 -2.04 16.51
N ALA A 29 17.79 -2.77 16.69
CA ALA A 29 19.14 -2.35 16.30
C ALA A 29 19.46 -2.59 14.82
N ALA A 30 18.53 -3.21 14.04
CA ALA A 30 18.66 -3.39 12.59
C ALA A 30 18.95 -2.08 11.83
N GLN A 31 18.59 -0.93 12.44
CA GLN A 31 18.93 0.40 11.92
C GLN A 31 20.43 0.58 11.64
N SER A 32 21.31 -0.08 12.39
CA SER A 32 22.75 -0.03 12.18
C SER A 32 23.17 -0.58 10.80
N VAL A 33 22.52 -1.68 10.36
CA VAL A 33 22.73 -2.25 9.03
C VAL A 33 22.09 -1.38 7.96
N ILE A 34 20.88 -0.86 8.19
CA ILE A 34 20.19 0.04 7.25
C ILE A 34 21.06 1.28 7.01
N ALA A 35 21.59 1.90 8.06
CA ALA A 35 22.49 3.06 7.97
C ALA A 35 23.78 2.73 7.21
N LEU A 36 24.35 1.54 7.42
CA LEU A 36 25.52 1.06 6.67
C LEU A 36 25.24 1.00 5.17
N TRP A 37 24.12 0.40 4.75
CA TRP A 37 23.72 0.31 3.34
C TRP A 37 23.42 1.69 2.74
N THR A 38 22.74 2.57 3.47
CA THR A 38 22.48 3.96 3.04
C THR A 38 23.78 4.73 2.80
N LYS A 39 24.74 4.62 3.74
CA LYS A 39 26.06 5.27 3.60
C LYS A 39 26.85 4.71 2.42
N ALA A 40 26.84 3.40 2.23
CA ALA A 40 27.55 2.74 1.14
C ALA A 40 26.92 3.10 -0.22
N ALA A 41 25.60 3.22 -0.30
CA ALA A 41 24.89 3.67 -1.49
C ALA A 41 25.24 5.11 -1.88
N ALA A 42 25.36 6.01 -0.91
CA ALA A 42 25.82 7.38 -1.16
C ALA A 42 27.24 7.41 -1.78
N ALA A 43 28.07 6.43 -1.45
CA ALA A 43 29.39 6.23 -2.04
C ALA A 43 29.40 5.31 -3.28
N GLN A 44 28.22 4.96 -3.81
CA GLN A 44 28.03 4.06 -4.96
C GLN A 44 28.78 2.73 -4.85
N ARG A 45 28.87 2.16 -3.66
CA ARG A 45 29.52 0.87 -3.39
C ARG A 45 28.68 -0.04 -2.51
N VAL A 46 28.87 -1.33 -2.62
CA VAL A 46 28.30 -2.33 -1.71
C VAL A 46 29.15 -2.37 -0.41
N PRO A 47 28.53 -2.50 0.79
CA PRO A 47 29.27 -2.71 2.03
C PRO A 47 30.15 -3.96 1.97
N THR A 48 31.38 -3.87 2.48
CA THR A 48 32.28 -5.01 2.58
C THR A 48 31.78 -6.05 3.58
N ALA A 49 32.28 -7.28 3.50
CA ALA A 49 31.93 -8.32 4.46
C ALA A 49 32.31 -7.93 5.90
N ALA A 50 33.46 -7.29 6.09
CA ALA A 50 33.92 -6.82 7.40
C ALA A 50 33.01 -5.74 8.00
N GLU A 51 32.55 -4.77 7.18
CA GLU A 51 31.59 -3.74 7.62
C GLU A 51 30.26 -4.36 8.05
N ARG A 52 29.73 -5.32 7.26
CA ARG A 52 28.50 -6.03 7.63
C ARG A 52 28.65 -6.85 8.91
N GLN A 53 29.76 -7.60 9.04
CA GLN A 53 30.03 -8.39 10.26
C GLN A 53 30.13 -7.51 11.49
N SER A 54 30.78 -6.34 11.40
CA SER A 54 30.85 -5.38 12.50
C SER A 54 29.47 -4.85 12.89
N ALA A 55 28.61 -4.50 11.91
CA ALA A 55 27.25 -4.06 12.18
C ALA A 55 26.41 -5.18 12.82
N VAL A 56 26.48 -6.41 12.33
CA VAL A 56 25.80 -7.57 12.91
C VAL A 56 26.28 -7.86 14.35
N ALA A 57 27.57 -7.72 14.63
CA ALA A 57 28.11 -7.91 15.98
C ALA A 57 27.55 -6.87 16.96
N ALA A 58 27.36 -5.61 16.52
CA ALA A 58 26.72 -4.58 17.32
C ALA A 58 25.24 -4.88 17.62
N ILE A 59 24.50 -5.45 16.65
CA ILE A 59 23.08 -5.83 16.82
C ILE A 59 22.93 -6.99 17.83
N ARG A 60 23.87 -7.94 17.85
CA ARG A 60 23.75 -9.13 18.71
C ARG A 60 23.89 -8.85 20.20
N GLN A 61 24.36 -7.70 20.58
CA GLN A 61 24.50 -7.32 22.00
C GLN A 61 23.15 -7.10 22.66
N PRO A 62 23.03 -7.28 24.00
CA PRO A 62 21.86 -6.83 24.73
C PRO A 62 21.80 -5.30 24.72
N HIS A 63 20.65 -4.74 24.37
CA HIS A 63 20.48 -3.28 24.23
C HIS A 63 19.83 -2.65 25.45
N TRP A 64 19.04 -3.41 26.20
CA TRP A 64 18.41 -2.99 27.44
C TRP A 64 18.22 -4.16 28.41
N SER A 65 17.93 -3.85 29.64
CA SER A 65 17.34 -4.77 30.60
C SER A 65 16.08 -4.16 31.20
N LEU A 66 15.09 -5.00 31.51
CA LEU A 66 13.80 -4.59 32.04
C LEU A 66 13.61 -5.13 33.44
N ASP A 67 13.12 -4.28 34.35
CA ASP A 67 12.61 -4.70 35.65
C ASP A 67 11.10 -4.45 35.70
N ARG A 68 10.33 -5.53 35.67
CA ARG A 68 8.86 -5.49 35.65
C ARG A 68 8.27 -4.99 36.96
N ALA A 69 8.95 -5.24 38.09
CA ALA A 69 8.44 -4.87 39.39
C ALA A 69 8.46 -3.33 39.62
N SER A 70 9.52 -2.69 39.13
CA SER A 70 9.71 -1.24 39.24
C SER A 70 9.28 -0.46 37.97
N LEU A 71 8.91 -1.15 36.90
CA LEU A 71 8.68 -0.56 35.56
C LEU A 71 9.87 0.30 35.11
N THR A 72 11.08 -0.24 35.26
CA THR A 72 12.30 0.44 34.82
C THR A 72 12.95 -0.27 33.64
N ALA A 73 13.59 0.51 32.78
CA ALA A 73 14.47 0.06 31.71
C ALA A 73 15.87 0.64 31.92
N THR A 74 16.88 -0.18 31.66
CA THR A 74 18.28 0.25 31.64
C THR A 74 18.83 0.08 30.24
N HIS A 75 19.32 1.15 29.62
CA HIS A 75 19.98 1.09 28.32
C HIS A 75 21.40 0.56 28.50
N LEU A 76 21.78 -0.47 27.74
CA LEU A 76 23.04 -1.23 27.91
C LEU A 76 24.04 -1.00 26.77
N SER A 77 23.62 -0.51 25.63
CA SER A 77 24.48 -0.35 24.44
C SER A 77 24.42 1.07 23.89
N SER A 78 25.43 1.48 23.12
CA SER A 78 25.41 2.72 22.34
C SER A 78 24.81 2.54 20.92
N THR A 79 24.33 1.35 20.61
CA THR A 79 23.74 1.04 19.29
C THR A 79 22.41 1.77 19.10
N PRO A 80 22.21 2.52 18.00
CA PRO A 80 20.93 3.18 17.73
C PRO A 80 19.80 2.19 17.60
N LEU A 81 18.66 2.48 18.27
CA LEU A 81 17.48 1.63 18.29
C LEU A 81 16.32 2.33 17.57
N VAL A 82 15.62 1.60 16.71
CA VAL A 82 14.40 2.07 16.02
C VAL A 82 13.30 1.03 16.18
N PHE A 83 12.25 1.42 16.86
CA PHE A 83 11.12 0.53 17.19
C PHE A 83 10.01 0.62 16.13
N ALA A 84 10.33 0.31 14.85
CA ALA A 84 9.41 0.52 13.73
C ALA A 84 8.64 -0.75 13.30
N SER A 85 9.15 -1.96 13.57
CA SER A 85 8.64 -3.21 12.98
C SER A 85 7.15 -3.46 13.25
N PHE A 86 6.68 -3.26 14.48
CA PHE A 86 5.28 -3.48 14.85
C PHE A 86 4.71 -2.46 15.87
N THR A 87 5.47 -1.43 16.24
CA THR A 87 4.99 -0.41 17.20
C THR A 87 3.74 0.32 16.69
N LYS A 88 3.65 0.54 15.37
CA LYS A 88 2.42 1.06 14.74
C LYS A 88 1.23 0.15 15.08
N SER A 89 1.37 -1.14 14.90
CA SER A 89 0.33 -2.14 15.17
C SER A 89 -0.04 -2.19 16.66
N TYR A 90 0.94 -2.01 17.56
CA TYR A 90 0.69 -1.89 19.01
C TYR A 90 -0.18 -0.66 19.33
N ILE A 91 0.14 0.49 18.75
CA ILE A 91 -0.62 1.74 18.95
C ILE A 91 -2.04 1.59 18.39
N MET A 92 -2.19 0.95 17.22
CA MET A 92 -3.49 0.67 16.62
C MET A 92 -4.36 -0.24 17.50
N ASP A 93 -3.77 -1.26 18.12
CA ASP A 93 -4.47 -2.16 19.05
C ASP A 93 -5.04 -1.39 20.25
N LYS A 94 -4.22 -0.51 20.85
CA LYS A 94 -4.66 0.37 21.93
C LYS A 94 -5.77 1.33 21.52
N ALA A 95 -5.63 1.94 20.34
CA ALA A 95 -6.64 2.87 19.81
C ALA A 95 -8.00 2.17 19.59
N ILE A 96 -7.97 0.96 19.06
CA ILE A 96 -9.18 0.18 18.81
C ILE A 96 -9.86 -0.28 20.11
N ASP A 97 -9.07 -0.63 21.14
CA ASP A 97 -9.61 -1.00 22.44
C ASP A 97 -10.35 0.17 23.10
N VAL A 98 -9.78 1.38 23.02
CA VAL A 98 -10.44 2.60 23.50
C VAL A 98 -11.73 2.87 22.72
N ALA A 99 -11.69 2.81 21.40
CA ALA A 99 -12.86 3.07 20.56
C ALA A 99 -14.00 2.07 20.80
N ARG A 100 -13.69 0.79 21.06
CA ARG A 100 -14.68 -0.24 21.40
C ARG A 100 -15.36 -0.02 22.76
N GLY A 101 -14.73 0.72 23.65
CA GLY A 101 -15.31 1.10 24.92
C GLY A 101 -16.33 2.24 24.86
N ILE A 102 -16.56 2.83 23.68
CA ILE A 102 -17.52 3.92 23.49
C ILE A 102 -18.92 3.31 23.28
N ASP A 103 -19.89 3.79 24.05
CA ASP A 103 -21.28 3.33 23.96
C ASP A 103 -21.83 3.53 22.55
N GLY A 104 -22.53 2.51 22.03
CA GLY A 104 -23.10 2.51 20.68
C GLY A 104 -22.15 2.11 19.57
N VAL A 105 -20.86 1.89 19.83
CA VAL A 105 -19.90 1.35 18.86
C VAL A 105 -20.00 -0.18 18.83
N HIS A 106 -20.59 -0.73 17.78
CA HIS A 106 -20.76 -2.18 17.60
C HIS A 106 -19.71 -2.79 16.66
N GLY A 107 -19.09 -1.98 15.80
CA GLY A 107 -18.07 -2.42 14.88
C GLY A 107 -17.23 -1.24 14.38
N LEU A 108 -15.97 -1.49 14.11
CA LEU A 108 -15.06 -0.47 13.62
C LEU A 108 -13.93 -1.06 12.79
N VAL A 109 -13.43 -0.27 11.85
CA VAL A 109 -12.25 -0.54 11.04
C VAL A 109 -11.26 0.60 11.25
N LEU A 110 -10.02 0.26 11.54
CA LEU A 110 -8.92 1.21 11.63
C LEU A 110 -7.88 0.86 10.56
N ASN A 111 -7.59 1.81 9.68
CA ASN A 111 -6.55 1.70 8.66
C ASN A 111 -5.48 2.76 8.89
N VAL A 112 -4.25 2.34 9.10
CA VAL A 112 -3.09 3.22 9.28
C VAL A 112 -1.98 2.80 8.34
N GLY A 113 -1.89 3.49 7.20
CA GLY A 113 -0.84 3.25 6.21
C GLY A 113 -0.78 1.81 5.71
N GLY A 114 -1.94 1.20 5.46
CA GLY A 114 -2.09 -0.15 4.93
C GLY A 114 -2.13 -1.27 5.97
N ASP A 115 -1.82 -1.01 7.25
CA ASP A 115 -2.19 -1.93 8.33
C ASP A 115 -3.65 -1.69 8.70
N ILE A 116 -4.44 -2.76 8.77
CA ILE A 116 -5.89 -2.69 8.94
C ILE A 116 -6.31 -3.58 10.10
N ILE A 117 -7.20 -3.09 10.93
CA ILE A 117 -7.86 -3.87 11.99
C ILE A 117 -9.37 -3.76 11.82
N ALA A 118 -10.07 -4.89 11.77
CA ALA A 118 -11.54 -4.94 11.84
C ALA A 118 -11.95 -5.59 13.15
N ARG A 119 -12.91 -4.99 13.87
CA ARG A 119 -13.44 -5.51 15.14
C ARG A 119 -14.96 -5.36 15.22
N GLY A 120 -15.58 -6.24 15.98
CA GLY A 120 -17.03 -6.22 16.22
C GLY A 120 -17.85 -6.79 15.07
N THR A 121 -18.95 -6.14 14.70
CA THR A 121 -19.91 -6.64 13.71
C THR A 121 -19.49 -6.42 12.26
N VAL A 122 -18.42 -5.66 12.00
CA VAL A 122 -17.95 -5.35 10.65
C VAL A 122 -17.11 -6.49 10.06
N ALA A 123 -17.19 -6.62 8.75
CA ALA A 123 -16.28 -7.41 7.93
C ALA A 123 -15.76 -6.50 6.82
N GLU A 124 -14.44 -6.45 6.67
CA GLU A 124 -13.78 -5.52 5.74
C GLU A 124 -13.16 -6.29 4.59
N PRO A 125 -13.55 -6.02 3.34
CA PRO A 125 -12.82 -6.49 2.17
C PRO A 125 -11.51 -5.72 2.04
N ILE A 126 -10.40 -6.43 1.90
CA ILE A 126 -9.07 -5.85 1.80
C ILE A 126 -8.40 -6.33 0.53
N ASP A 127 -8.05 -5.38 -0.32
CA ASP A 127 -7.28 -5.61 -1.53
C ASP A 127 -5.78 -5.66 -1.23
N ILE A 128 -5.14 -6.74 -1.68
CA ILE A 128 -3.70 -6.93 -1.56
C ILE A 128 -3.05 -6.40 -2.85
N ALA A 129 -2.27 -5.34 -2.72
CA ALA A 129 -1.60 -4.70 -3.84
C ALA A 129 -0.63 -5.64 -4.55
N ASN A 130 -0.50 -5.47 -5.87
CA ASN A 130 0.50 -6.18 -6.66
C ASN A 130 1.88 -5.53 -6.46
N PRO A 131 2.87 -6.20 -5.82
CA PRO A 131 4.19 -5.60 -5.59
C PRO A 131 5.03 -5.46 -6.88
N ARG A 132 4.59 -6.03 -7.99
CA ARG A 132 5.26 -5.96 -9.30
C ARG A 132 4.67 -4.89 -10.22
N ASP A 133 3.63 -4.21 -9.81
CA ASP A 133 3.01 -3.11 -10.54
C ASP A 133 3.02 -1.85 -9.66
N ASP A 134 3.81 -0.86 -10.07
CA ASP A 134 4.00 0.38 -9.32
C ASP A 134 2.80 1.34 -9.40
N ALA A 135 1.81 1.03 -10.25
CA ALA A 135 0.64 1.90 -10.38
C ALA A 135 -0.21 1.87 -9.10
N GLU A 136 -0.58 3.04 -8.63
CA GLU A 136 -1.38 3.22 -7.39
C GLU A 136 -2.77 2.60 -7.48
N ASN A 137 -3.26 2.37 -8.69
CA ASN A 137 -4.57 1.79 -8.99
C ASN A 137 -4.48 0.47 -9.75
N SER A 138 -3.36 -0.25 -9.68
CA SER A 138 -3.26 -1.59 -10.27
C SER A 138 -4.26 -2.56 -9.65
N ALA A 139 -4.67 -3.54 -10.46
CA ALA A 139 -5.54 -4.60 -9.97
C ALA A 139 -4.88 -5.35 -8.79
N PRO A 140 -5.62 -5.61 -7.70
CA PRO A 140 -5.08 -6.37 -6.59
C PRO A 140 -4.76 -7.80 -7.01
N ILE A 141 -3.71 -8.38 -6.44
CA ILE A 141 -3.37 -9.79 -6.67
C ILE A 141 -4.25 -10.75 -5.88
N SER A 142 -4.94 -10.24 -4.85
CA SER A 142 -5.84 -10.97 -3.98
C SER A 142 -6.76 -9.98 -3.29
N THR A 143 -8.01 -10.38 -3.04
CA THR A 143 -8.92 -9.68 -2.14
C THR A 143 -9.34 -10.66 -1.04
N ILE A 144 -9.24 -10.25 0.22
CA ILE A 144 -9.59 -11.06 1.39
C ILE A 144 -10.67 -10.38 2.22
N LEU A 145 -11.53 -11.16 2.87
CA LEU A 145 -12.51 -10.63 3.84
C LEU A 145 -12.00 -10.84 5.26
N VAL A 146 -11.86 -9.74 6.00
CA VAL A 146 -11.34 -9.74 7.35
C VAL A 146 -12.42 -9.39 8.37
N ARG A 147 -12.55 -10.25 9.40
CA ARG A 147 -13.51 -10.07 10.49
C ARG A 147 -12.82 -10.38 11.83
N ASN A 148 -12.90 -9.46 12.78
CA ASN A 148 -12.30 -9.57 14.12
C ASN A 148 -10.80 -9.88 14.12
N ARG A 149 -10.09 -9.49 13.06
CA ARG A 149 -8.66 -9.75 12.85
C ARG A 149 -7.93 -8.50 12.40
N ALA A 150 -6.62 -8.58 12.33
CA ALA A 150 -5.74 -7.55 11.82
C ALA A 150 -5.00 -8.05 10.58
N VAL A 151 -4.66 -7.13 9.69
CA VAL A 151 -3.84 -7.35 8.50
C VAL A 151 -2.68 -6.38 8.51
N ALA A 152 -1.48 -6.86 8.22
CA ALA A 152 -0.31 -6.04 7.98
C ALA A 152 0.41 -6.53 6.73
N THR A 153 0.92 -5.59 5.94
CA THR A 153 1.74 -5.89 4.76
C THR A 153 3.09 -5.20 4.88
N SER A 154 4.15 -5.98 4.72
CA SER A 154 5.52 -5.51 4.61
C SER A 154 6.05 -5.83 3.21
N GLY A 155 6.76 -4.88 2.59
CA GLY A 155 7.31 -5.08 1.25
C GLY A 155 8.53 -4.21 0.99
N ASP A 156 9.40 -4.67 0.09
CA ASP A 156 10.66 -4.03 -0.24
C ASP A 156 10.62 -3.25 -1.56
N TYR A 157 9.59 -3.45 -2.36
CA TYR A 157 9.52 -2.99 -3.74
C TYR A 157 9.45 -1.46 -3.93
N ARG A 158 9.03 -0.70 -2.88
CA ARG A 158 8.92 0.77 -2.96
C ARG A 158 10.00 1.55 -2.21
N ARG A 159 10.79 0.89 -1.38
CA ARG A 159 11.79 1.54 -0.52
C ARG A 159 13.10 0.79 -0.54
N GLY A 160 14.20 1.52 -0.59
CA GLY A 160 15.53 0.93 -0.59
C GLY A 160 16.57 1.89 -1.12
N VAL A 161 17.72 1.35 -1.51
CA VAL A 161 18.81 2.10 -2.12
C VAL A 161 19.23 1.44 -3.44
N THR A 162 19.72 2.23 -4.39
CA THR A 162 20.22 1.72 -5.67
C THR A 162 21.72 1.94 -5.75
N ILE A 163 22.47 0.87 -6.06
CA ILE A 163 23.92 0.90 -6.23
C ILE A 163 24.26 0.22 -7.56
N GLY A 164 24.91 0.92 -8.47
CA GLY A 164 25.25 0.37 -9.78
C GLY A 164 24.07 -0.15 -10.58
N GLY A 165 22.90 0.46 -10.45
CA GLY A 165 21.65 0.04 -11.11
C GLY A 165 20.92 -1.12 -10.43
N VAL A 166 21.45 -1.69 -9.35
CA VAL A 166 20.81 -2.77 -8.58
C VAL A 166 20.07 -2.18 -7.38
N HIS A 167 18.79 -2.54 -7.22
CA HIS A 167 18.00 -2.17 -6.05
C HIS A 167 18.31 -3.07 -4.86
N TYR A 168 18.45 -2.47 -3.69
CA TYR A 168 18.65 -3.15 -2.40
C TYR A 168 17.57 -2.71 -1.44
N SER A 169 16.81 -3.66 -0.90
CA SER A 169 15.71 -3.43 0.04
C SER A 169 16.13 -2.61 1.26
N HIS A 170 15.22 -1.77 1.75
CA HIS A 170 15.38 -1.12 3.07
C HIS A 170 15.16 -2.10 4.24
N ILE A 171 14.54 -3.26 3.98
CA ILE A 171 14.41 -4.32 4.97
C ILE A 171 15.68 -5.16 4.89
N VAL A 172 16.31 -5.36 6.03
CA VAL A 172 17.57 -6.11 6.13
C VAL A 172 17.36 -7.32 7.04
N ASP A 173 18.13 -8.37 6.82
CA ASP A 173 18.26 -9.46 7.78
C ASP A 173 19.37 -9.12 8.78
N PRO A 174 19.03 -8.80 10.05
CA PRO A 174 20.01 -8.45 11.06
C PRO A 174 21.00 -9.58 11.39
N ARG A 175 20.67 -10.81 11.04
CA ARG A 175 21.51 -11.99 11.26
C ARG A 175 22.72 -12.03 10.31
N THR A 176 22.54 -11.50 9.10
CA THR A 176 23.54 -11.55 8.02
C THR A 176 24.08 -10.18 7.61
N GLY A 177 23.35 -9.12 7.92
CA GLY A 177 23.65 -7.77 7.46
C GLY A 177 23.36 -7.55 5.98
N LEU A 178 22.60 -8.43 5.33
CA LEU A 178 22.20 -8.33 3.93
C LEU A 178 20.76 -7.78 3.81
N PRO A 179 20.46 -7.03 2.74
CA PRO A 179 19.10 -6.69 2.38
C PRO A 179 18.26 -7.94 2.10
N ALA A 180 16.99 -7.88 2.45
CA ALA A 180 16.02 -8.92 2.13
C ALA A 180 15.89 -9.09 0.61
N SER A 181 15.79 -10.33 0.15
CA SER A 181 15.71 -10.67 -1.28
C SER A 181 14.83 -11.88 -1.59
N ASN A 182 14.33 -12.59 -0.56
CA ASN A 182 13.55 -13.82 -0.75
C ASN A 182 12.07 -13.56 -0.99
N VAL A 183 11.55 -12.47 -0.43
CA VAL A 183 10.12 -12.12 -0.46
C VAL A 183 10.01 -10.62 -0.72
N ILE A 184 9.34 -10.25 -1.81
CA ILE A 184 9.12 -8.84 -2.17
C ILE A 184 7.91 -8.23 -1.48
N SER A 185 6.95 -9.06 -1.06
CA SER A 185 5.78 -8.64 -0.27
C SER A 185 5.31 -9.77 0.63
N ALA A 186 5.06 -9.46 1.89
CA ALA A 186 4.50 -10.37 2.88
C ALA A 186 3.25 -9.74 3.51
N THR A 187 2.08 -10.29 3.22
CA THR A 187 0.82 -9.91 3.87
C THR A 187 0.46 -10.97 4.90
N VAL A 188 0.19 -10.54 6.12
CA VAL A 188 -0.17 -11.42 7.24
C VAL A 188 -1.50 -11.00 7.85
N VAL A 189 -2.37 -11.98 8.10
CA VAL A 189 -3.62 -11.86 8.86
C VAL A 189 -3.44 -12.58 10.19
N ALA A 190 -3.66 -11.89 11.31
CA ALA A 190 -3.58 -12.48 12.65
C ALA A 190 -4.65 -11.90 13.57
N ASP A 191 -4.89 -12.56 14.70
CA ASP A 191 -5.87 -12.08 15.68
C ASP A 191 -5.39 -10.79 16.35
N ARG A 192 -4.08 -10.69 16.64
CA ARG A 192 -3.47 -9.50 17.23
C ARG A 192 -2.76 -8.68 16.17
N PRO A 193 -2.95 -7.36 16.15
CA PRO A 193 -2.25 -6.47 15.21
C PRO A 193 -0.74 -6.54 15.33
N THR A 194 -0.21 -6.64 16.56
CA THR A 194 1.23 -6.78 16.83
C THR A 194 1.82 -8.04 16.21
N ASP A 195 1.08 -9.16 16.22
CA ASP A 195 1.51 -10.40 15.60
C ASP A 195 1.53 -10.27 14.08
N ALA A 196 0.47 -9.66 13.49
CA ALA A 196 0.43 -9.40 12.06
C ALA A 196 1.61 -8.54 11.58
N GLY A 197 1.89 -7.43 12.30
CA GLY A 197 2.97 -6.51 11.94
C GLY A 197 4.38 -7.13 12.11
N ALA A 198 4.59 -7.87 13.20
CA ALA A 198 5.86 -8.54 13.45
C ALA A 198 6.12 -9.65 12.43
N LEU A 199 5.12 -10.51 12.16
CA LEU A 199 5.22 -11.58 11.17
C LEU A 199 5.44 -11.03 9.76
N ALA A 200 4.69 -10.00 9.34
CA ALA A 200 4.87 -9.40 8.03
C ALA A 200 6.31 -8.89 7.83
N THR A 201 6.87 -8.20 8.82
CA THR A 201 8.26 -7.72 8.77
C THR A 201 9.24 -8.89 8.76
N ALA A 202 9.07 -9.89 9.63
CA ALA A 202 9.96 -11.05 9.70
C ALA A 202 9.96 -11.84 8.39
N PHE A 203 8.79 -12.09 7.80
CA PHE A 203 8.64 -12.90 6.59
C PHE A 203 9.29 -12.27 5.36
N THR A 204 9.40 -10.95 5.32
CA THR A 204 10.12 -10.27 4.22
C THR A 204 11.63 -10.60 4.26
N ALA A 205 12.20 -10.80 5.45
CA ALA A 205 13.63 -11.11 5.60
C ALA A 205 13.94 -12.61 5.72
N MET A 206 12.93 -13.46 6.00
CA MET A 206 13.06 -14.91 6.15
C MET A 206 12.92 -15.64 4.81
N THR A 207 13.37 -16.89 4.79
CA THR A 207 12.98 -17.85 3.76
C THR A 207 11.51 -18.26 3.93
N THR A 208 10.88 -18.76 2.88
CA THR A 208 9.49 -19.25 2.95
C THR A 208 9.30 -20.39 3.94
N SER A 209 10.31 -21.25 4.12
CA SER A 209 10.26 -22.33 5.11
C SER A 209 10.37 -21.83 6.54
N GLU A 210 11.24 -20.86 6.82
CA GLU A 210 11.32 -20.19 8.13
C GLU A 210 10.00 -19.46 8.45
N SER A 211 9.43 -18.78 7.46
CA SER A 211 8.14 -18.09 7.58
C SER A 211 7.00 -19.04 7.95
N ALA A 212 6.93 -20.20 7.27
CA ALA A 212 5.93 -21.24 7.56
C ALA A 212 6.09 -21.81 8.98
N ALA A 213 7.33 -22.09 9.38
CA ALA A 213 7.63 -22.63 10.72
C ALA A 213 7.26 -21.60 11.82
N LEU A 214 7.58 -20.32 11.62
CA LEU A 214 7.23 -19.27 12.58
C LEU A 214 5.71 -19.03 12.62
N ALA A 215 5.02 -19.00 11.47
CA ALA A 215 3.56 -18.86 11.43
C ALA A 215 2.85 -19.95 12.23
N ALA A 216 3.32 -21.20 12.16
CA ALA A 216 2.75 -22.31 12.91
C ALA A 216 2.82 -22.12 14.44
N THR A 217 3.68 -21.23 14.95
CA THR A 217 3.77 -20.89 16.38
C THR A 217 2.78 -19.81 16.81
N VAL A 218 2.06 -19.20 15.87
CA VAL A 218 1.09 -18.12 16.13
C VAL A 218 -0.30 -18.63 15.74
N PRO A 219 -1.16 -18.99 16.70
CA PRO A 219 -2.50 -19.48 16.40
C PRO A 219 -3.28 -18.53 15.52
N GLY A 220 -3.92 -19.08 14.50
CA GLY A 220 -4.75 -18.32 13.57
C GLY A 220 -3.97 -17.44 12.57
N ALA A 221 -2.65 -17.39 12.58
CA ALA A 221 -1.90 -16.60 11.60
C ALA A 221 -2.02 -17.21 10.19
N GLU A 222 -2.44 -16.36 9.23
CA GLU A 222 -2.49 -16.69 7.81
C GLU A 222 -1.63 -15.69 7.03
N TYR A 223 -1.05 -16.13 5.92
CA TYR A 223 -0.14 -15.27 5.15
C TYR A 223 -0.20 -15.53 3.65
N LEU A 224 0.17 -14.48 2.90
CA LEU A 224 0.50 -14.53 1.48
C LEU A 224 1.87 -13.87 1.28
N LEU A 225 2.83 -14.62 0.73
CA LEU A 225 4.15 -14.15 0.35
C LEU A 225 4.24 -14.09 -1.18
N ILE A 226 4.80 -13.01 -1.69
CA ILE A 226 5.13 -12.86 -3.11
C ILE A 226 6.64 -12.89 -3.25
N GLN A 227 7.14 -13.80 -4.07
CA GLN A 227 8.56 -13.97 -4.34
C GLN A 227 9.02 -13.06 -5.49
N PRO A 228 10.33 -12.84 -5.70
CA PRO A 228 10.84 -11.98 -6.77
C PRO A 228 10.40 -12.39 -8.19
N ASP A 229 10.21 -13.68 -8.43
CA ASP A 229 9.70 -14.20 -9.72
C ASP A 229 8.17 -14.01 -9.90
N GLY A 230 7.48 -13.51 -8.86
CA GLY A 230 6.03 -13.32 -8.81
C GLY A 230 5.26 -14.55 -8.32
N SER A 231 5.93 -15.64 -7.98
CA SER A 231 5.27 -16.82 -7.40
C SER A 231 4.66 -16.50 -6.04
N ARG A 232 3.53 -17.15 -5.75
CA ARG A 232 2.73 -16.96 -4.53
C ARG A 232 2.94 -18.15 -3.59
N VAL A 233 3.30 -17.86 -2.35
CA VAL A 233 3.34 -18.86 -1.27
C VAL A 233 2.34 -18.43 -0.20
N ALA A 234 1.29 -19.22 -0.01
CA ALA A 234 0.22 -18.91 0.93
C ALA A 234 0.10 -19.98 2.01
N SER A 235 -0.33 -19.57 3.19
CA SER A 235 -0.72 -20.49 4.24
C SER A 235 -2.00 -21.26 3.88
N ARG A 236 -2.24 -22.38 4.58
CA ARG A 236 -3.37 -23.26 4.26
C ARG A 236 -4.75 -22.57 4.35
N GLY A 237 -4.92 -21.66 5.29
CA GLY A 237 -6.20 -20.98 5.50
C GLY A 237 -6.41 -19.73 4.64
N TRP A 238 -5.38 -19.30 3.88
CA TRP A 238 -5.48 -18.10 3.04
C TRP A 238 -6.63 -18.16 2.03
N SER A 239 -6.81 -19.29 1.36
CA SER A 239 -7.88 -19.48 0.36
C SER A 239 -9.28 -19.30 0.94
N ALA A 240 -9.49 -19.57 2.23
CA ALA A 240 -10.77 -19.33 2.89
C ALA A 240 -11.05 -17.82 3.07
N LEU A 241 -10.02 -17.01 3.32
CA LEU A 241 -10.14 -15.55 3.38
C LEU A 241 -10.49 -14.96 1.99
N GLU A 242 -9.89 -15.47 0.92
CA GLU A 242 -10.19 -15.08 -0.46
C GLU A 242 -11.62 -15.49 -0.87
N ALA A 243 -12.04 -16.71 -0.52
CA ALA A 243 -13.38 -17.20 -0.83
C ALA A 243 -14.47 -16.38 -0.12
N ALA A 244 -14.20 -15.94 1.11
CA ALA A 244 -15.13 -15.10 1.88
C ALA A 244 -15.28 -13.68 1.30
N ALA A 245 -14.28 -13.19 0.55
CA ALA A 245 -14.32 -11.87 -0.08
C ALA A 245 -15.07 -11.82 -1.40
N ARG A 246 -15.41 -12.98 -1.99
CA ARG A 246 -16.20 -13.00 -3.22
C ARG A 246 -17.57 -12.38 -2.94
N PRO A 247 -18.02 -11.35 -3.71
CA PRO A 247 -19.33 -10.79 -3.51
C PRO A 247 -20.36 -11.91 -3.67
N VAL A 248 -21.20 -12.10 -2.66
CA VAL A 248 -22.45 -12.81 -2.83
C VAL A 248 -23.26 -11.90 -3.75
N VAL A 249 -23.35 -12.27 -5.04
CA VAL A 249 -24.16 -11.55 -6.02
C VAL A 249 -25.63 -11.80 -5.66
N ASN A 250 -26.11 -11.07 -4.66
CA ASN A 250 -27.53 -10.81 -4.45
C ASN A 250 -27.87 -9.51 -5.21
N ALA A 251 -27.69 -9.53 -6.52
CA ALA A 251 -28.47 -8.65 -7.37
C ALA A 251 -29.89 -9.20 -7.39
N PRO A 252 -30.94 -8.38 -7.11
CA PRO A 252 -32.30 -8.80 -7.43
C PRO A 252 -32.31 -9.13 -8.91
N ALA A 253 -32.65 -10.38 -9.24
CA ALA A 253 -32.70 -10.86 -10.60
C ALA A 253 -33.63 -9.95 -11.42
N PRO A 254 -33.19 -9.36 -12.54
CA PRO A 254 -34.12 -8.90 -13.53
C PRO A 254 -34.86 -10.14 -14.02
N VAL A 255 -36.17 -10.10 -13.98
CA VAL A 255 -37.02 -11.16 -14.55
C VAL A 255 -36.71 -11.23 -16.04
N ALA A 256 -35.78 -12.08 -16.42
CA ALA A 256 -35.44 -12.36 -17.78
C ALA A 256 -36.32 -13.53 -18.25
N LYS A 257 -37.15 -13.24 -19.26
CA LYS A 257 -37.73 -14.25 -20.11
C LYS A 257 -36.63 -15.19 -20.60
N ALA A 258 -36.82 -16.48 -20.39
CA ALA A 258 -35.95 -17.53 -20.87
C ALA A 258 -35.71 -17.41 -22.36
N ALA A 259 -34.46 -17.14 -22.74
CA ALA A 259 -33.97 -17.37 -24.09
C ALA A 259 -32.81 -18.39 -24.00
N ALA A 260 -32.85 -19.37 -24.87
CA ALA A 260 -32.01 -20.55 -24.88
C ALA A 260 -30.50 -20.23 -24.87
N ALA A 261 -29.76 -21.04 -24.13
CA ALA A 261 -28.30 -21.01 -24.10
C ALA A 261 -27.70 -21.33 -25.47
N THR A 262 -26.98 -20.36 -26.03
CA THR A 262 -26.06 -20.56 -27.16
C THR A 262 -24.63 -20.59 -26.63
N PRO A 263 -23.73 -21.48 -27.09
CA PRO A 263 -22.36 -21.60 -26.57
C PRO A 263 -21.56 -20.32 -26.81
N ALA A 264 -20.75 -19.94 -25.82
CA ALA A 264 -19.87 -18.77 -25.84
C ALA A 264 -18.86 -18.89 -26.97
N ILE A 265 -19.12 -18.19 -28.05
CA ILE A 265 -18.12 -17.92 -29.12
C ILE A 265 -17.25 -16.75 -28.55
N ALA A 266 -15.93 -16.90 -28.61
CA ALA A 266 -14.98 -15.83 -28.30
C ALA A 266 -15.39 -14.58 -29.10
N GLN A 267 -15.81 -13.52 -28.40
CA GLN A 267 -16.24 -12.29 -29.02
C GLN A 267 -15.01 -11.56 -29.58
N THR A 268 -14.93 -11.49 -30.91
CA THR A 268 -14.07 -10.54 -31.62
C THR A 268 -14.44 -9.12 -31.11
N PRO A 269 -13.47 -8.27 -30.70
CA PRO A 269 -13.79 -6.93 -30.23
C PRO A 269 -14.57 -6.16 -31.30
N ALA A 270 -15.66 -5.54 -30.89
CA ALA A 270 -16.48 -4.71 -31.78
C ALA A 270 -15.60 -3.58 -32.35
N ARG A 271 -15.69 -3.32 -33.65
CA ARG A 271 -15.00 -2.20 -34.32
C ARG A 271 -15.30 -0.92 -33.56
N GLY A 272 -14.24 -0.28 -33.02
CA GLY A 272 -14.36 0.97 -32.24
C GLY A 272 -14.37 0.82 -30.70
N ALA A 273 -14.12 -0.37 -30.15
CA ALA A 273 -13.87 -0.53 -28.72
C ALA A 273 -12.40 -0.19 -28.38
N TRP A 274 -12.15 0.15 -27.11
CA TRP A 274 -10.79 0.29 -26.56
C TRP A 274 -9.98 -0.99 -26.80
N ASP A 275 -8.71 -0.82 -27.19
CA ASP A 275 -7.80 -1.96 -27.37
C ASP A 275 -7.28 -2.43 -25.99
N ALA A 276 -7.71 -3.60 -25.54
CA ALA A 276 -7.33 -4.17 -24.25
C ALA A 276 -5.82 -4.48 -24.10
N SER A 277 -5.06 -4.43 -25.19
CA SER A 277 -3.59 -4.52 -25.12
C SER A 277 -2.90 -3.20 -24.84
N MET A 278 -3.67 -2.12 -24.70
CA MET A 278 -3.18 -0.77 -24.46
C MET A 278 -3.61 -0.26 -23.06
N GLU A 279 -2.77 0.57 -22.49
CA GLU A 279 -3.04 1.30 -21.24
C GLU A 279 -2.61 2.77 -21.39
N LEU A 280 -3.26 3.68 -20.66
CA LEU A 280 -2.71 5.00 -20.41
C LEU A 280 -2.01 4.95 -19.05
N ALA A 281 -0.72 5.24 -18.98
CA ALA A 281 0.00 5.51 -17.75
C ALA A 281 0.15 7.03 -17.55
N VAL A 282 -0.19 7.52 -16.35
CA VAL A 282 0.02 8.90 -15.92
C VAL A 282 1.05 8.87 -14.82
N ASP A 283 2.26 9.32 -15.15
CA ASP A 283 3.37 9.43 -14.21
C ASP A 283 3.49 10.88 -13.73
N PHE A 284 3.66 11.06 -12.42
CA PHE A 284 3.86 12.40 -11.85
C PHE A 284 4.68 12.34 -10.55
N GLU A 285 5.29 13.45 -10.21
CA GLU A 285 6.08 13.60 -8.99
C GLU A 285 5.45 14.63 -8.05
N ILE A 286 5.27 14.25 -6.78
CA ILE A 286 4.98 15.19 -5.69
C ILE A 286 6.34 15.64 -5.13
N PRO A 287 6.73 16.91 -5.28
CA PRO A 287 8.05 17.37 -4.87
C PRO A 287 8.14 17.49 -3.34
N VAL A 288 9.36 17.44 -2.82
CA VAL A 288 9.66 17.84 -1.44
C VAL A 288 9.58 19.36 -1.35
N LEU A 289 8.59 19.87 -0.62
CA LEU A 289 8.43 21.30 -0.39
C LEU A 289 9.02 21.68 0.97
N GLY A 290 9.71 22.81 1.03
CA GLY A 290 10.33 23.30 2.26
C GLY A 290 9.30 23.72 3.32
N GLY A 291 9.68 23.69 4.60
CA GLY A 291 8.85 24.12 5.73
C GLY A 291 7.73 23.17 6.10
N ALA A 292 6.69 23.67 6.76
CA ALA A 292 5.50 22.92 7.18
C ALA A 292 4.46 22.77 6.07
N ALA A 293 4.88 22.62 4.80
CA ALA A 293 3.97 22.51 3.67
C ALA A 293 3.08 21.28 3.79
N LYS A 294 1.77 21.46 3.65
CA LYS A 294 0.80 20.35 3.66
C LYS A 294 0.90 19.54 2.37
N ARG A 295 0.54 18.27 2.45
CA ARG A 295 0.51 17.38 1.28
C ARG A 295 -0.57 17.82 0.30
N PRO A 296 -0.32 17.76 -1.02
CA PRO A 296 -1.33 18.14 -1.99
C PRO A 296 -2.49 17.15 -2.05
N PHE A 297 -3.67 17.65 -2.36
CA PHE A 297 -4.78 16.85 -2.85
C PHE A 297 -4.54 16.58 -4.33
N ILE A 298 -4.86 15.39 -4.79
CA ILE A 298 -4.71 14.97 -6.19
C ILE A 298 -6.04 14.44 -6.68
N ALA A 299 -6.47 14.90 -7.84
CA ALA A 299 -7.56 14.31 -8.58
C ALA A 299 -7.10 14.03 -10.02
N LEU A 300 -7.31 12.79 -10.48
CA LEU A 300 -7.05 12.37 -11.86
C LEU A 300 -8.31 11.76 -12.43
N TRP A 301 -8.80 12.29 -13.56
CA TRP A 301 -10.02 11.78 -14.20
C TRP A 301 -9.98 11.93 -15.72
N ILE A 302 -10.91 11.24 -16.37
CA ILE A 302 -11.10 11.21 -17.82
C ILE A 302 -12.46 11.82 -18.15
N GLU A 303 -12.49 12.75 -19.09
CA GLU A 303 -13.70 13.32 -19.67
C GLU A 303 -13.86 12.88 -21.14
N ASP A 304 -15.10 12.63 -21.55
CA ASP A 304 -15.44 12.42 -22.96
C ASP A 304 -15.48 13.72 -23.78
N ALA A 305 -15.89 13.65 -25.04
CA ALA A 305 -15.99 14.78 -25.97
C ALA A 305 -16.99 15.86 -25.47
N ASP A 306 -17.99 15.45 -24.71
CA ASP A 306 -19.01 16.33 -24.14
C ASP A 306 -18.57 16.92 -22.79
N LYS A 307 -17.32 16.67 -22.37
CA LYS A 307 -16.73 17.06 -21.07
C LYS A 307 -17.45 16.40 -19.87
N PHE A 308 -18.08 15.26 -20.09
CA PHE A 308 -18.66 14.48 -19.03
C PHE A 308 -17.58 13.58 -18.40
N PRO A 309 -17.43 13.55 -17.07
CA PRO A 309 -16.41 12.76 -16.39
C PRO A 309 -16.82 11.29 -16.35
N ILE A 310 -16.26 10.49 -17.25
CA ILE A 310 -16.60 9.06 -17.40
C ILE A 310 -15.82 8.18 -16.42
N ARG A 311 -14.63 8.61 -15.98
CA ARG A 311 -13.80 7.84 -15.06
C ARG A 311 -13.00 8.76 -14.14
N THR A 312 -13.10 8.55 -12.82
CA THR A 312 -12.12 9.07 -11.85
C THR A 312 -11.15 7.95 -11.51
N LEU A 313 -9.86 8.19 -11.75
CA LEU A 313 -8.78 7.21 -11.55
C LEU A 313 -8.14 7.35 -10.17
N ALA A 314 -8.06 8.55 -9.64
CA ALA A 314 -7.58 8.83 -8.29
C ALA A 314 -8.25 10.07 -7.71
N LEU A 315 -8.46 10.03 -6.40
CA LEU A 315 -8.92 11.15 -5.59
C LEU A 315 -8.24 11.05 -4.22
N TRP A 316 -7.15 11.81 -4.03
CA TRP A 316 -6.39 11.82 -2.77
C TRP A 316 -6.65 13.11 -2.03
N TYR A 317 -7.25 13.03 -0.86
CA TYR A 317 -7.61 14.19 -0.06
C TYR A 317 -7.52 13.88 1.45
N HIS A 318 -7.68 14.87 2.29
CA HIS A 318 -7.51 14.71 3.74
C HIS A 318 -8.86 14.56 4.45
N GLU A 319 -9.83 15.45 4.18
CA GLU A 319 -11.16 15.46 4.80
C GLU A 319 -12.20 15.94 3.79
N ASP A 320 -13.44 15.44 3.90
CA ASP A 320 -14.54 15.75 2.96
C ASP A 320 -14.79 17.25 2.78
N ARG A 321 -14.59 18.05 3.84
CA ARG A 321 -14.74 19.51 3.76
C ARG A 321 -13.77 20.19 2.79
N TRP A 322 -12.64 19.53 2.46
CA TRP A 322 -11.61 20.05 1.55
C TRP A 322 -11.76 19.59 0.10
N LEU A 323 -12.76 18.73 -0.20
CA LEU A 323 -13.02 18.29 -1.57
C LEU A 323 -13.32 19.44 -2.53
N THR A 324 -13.90 20.54 -2.02
CA THR A 324 -14.18 21.74 -2.80
C THR A 324 -12.92 22.50 -3.26
N GLU A 325 -11.76 22.24 -2.65
CA GLU A 325 -10.48 22.82 -3.09
C GLU A 325 -10.03 22.22 -4.44
N SER A 326 -10.35 20.95 -4.72
CA SER A 326 -10.19 20.33 -6.05
C SER A 326 -11.30 20.82 -6.99
N LYS A 327 -11.23 22.09 -7.35
CA LYS A 327 -12.33 22.86 -7.98
C LYS A 327 -12.79 22.29 -9.31
N ALA A 328 -11.85 21.82 -10.15
CA ALA A 328 -12.19 21.29 -11.46
C ALA A 328 -12.83 19.91 -11.34
N TRP A 329 -12.20 19.01 -10.57
CA TRP A 329 -12.76 17.68 -10.31
C TRP A 329 -14.11 17.75 -9.58
N TYR A 330 -14.21 18.56 -8.54
CA TYR A 330 -15.45 18.68 -7.76
C TYR A 330 -16.63 19.15 -8.61
N ARG A 331 -16.40 20.10 -9.55
CA ARG A 331 -17.41 20.53 -10.51
C ARG A 331 -17.83 19.42 -11.46
N ALA A 332 -16.85 18.69 -12.00
CA ALA A 332 -17.08 17.57 -12.91
C ALA A 332 -17.84 16.43 -12.22
N ASP A 333 -17.40 16.00 -11.03
CA ASP A 333 -18.06 14.93 -10.28
C ASP A 333 -19.46 15.30 -9.82
N ARG A 334 -19.71 16.58 -9.53
CA ARG A 334 -21.07 17.05 -9.19
C ARG A 334 -22.04 16.88 -10.37
N LEU A 335 -21.59 17.17 -11.60
CA LEU A 335 -22.41 16.92 -12.80
C LEU A 335 -22.72 15.42 -12.95
N ARG A 336 -21.69 14.58 -12.83
CA ARG A 336 -21.84 13.12 -12.90
C ARG A 336 -22.75 12.60 -11.80
N SER A 337 -22.54 13.00 -10.56
CA SER A 337 -23.31 12.55 -9.40
C SER A 337 -24.80 12.91 -9.52
N MET A 338 -25.11 14.08 -10.08
CA MET A 338 -26.49 14.48 -10.35
C MET A 338 -27.12 13.65 -11.48
N SER A 339 -26.35 13.33 -12.52
CA SER A 339 -26.81 12.53 -13.66
C SER A 339 -27.02 11.07 -13.31
N GLU A 340 -26.08 10.47 -12.54
CA GLU A 340 -26.08 9.04 -12.23
C GLU A 340 -26.74 8.71 -10.88
N SER A 341 -27.08 9.73 -10.06
CA SER A 341 -27.60 9.59 -8.70
C SER A 341 -26.68 8.73 -7.80
N THR A 342 -25.36 8.80 -8.03
CA THR A 342 -24.34 8.00 -7.33
C THR A 342 -23.21 8.90 -6.80
N SER A 343 -22.59 8.50 -5.67
CA SER A 343 -21.38 9.13 -5.15
C SER A 343 -20.22 8.14 -5.23
N ILE A 344 -19.11 8.55 -5.84
CA ILE A 344 -17.87 7.74 -5.94
C ILE A 344 -16.82 8.16 -4.91
N VAL A 345 -17.03 9.24 -4.16
CA VAL A 345 -16.04 9.78 -3.21
C VAL A 345 -15.57 8.73 -2.22
N ARG A 346 -16.50 7.95 -1.65
CA ARG A 346 -16.17 6.92 -0.65
C ARG A 346 -15.51 5.67 -1.23
N THR A 347 -15.66 5.41 -2.52
CA THR A 347 -15.11 4.22 -3.19
C THR A 347 -13.74 4.48 -3.80
N ILE A 348 -13.47 5.72 -4.24
CA ILE A 348 -12.21 6.10 -4.91
C ILE A 348 -11.31 6.95 -3.99
N GLY A 349 -11.90 7.61 -2.99
CA GLY A 349 -11.19 8.52 -2.09
C GLY A 349 -10.12 7.81 -1.27
N ALA A 350 -8.93 8.38 -1.25
CA ALA A 350 -7.80 7.90 -0.47
C ALA A 350 -7.05 9.05 0.19
N ALA A 351 -6.28 8.76 1.23
CA ALA A 351 -5.46 9.76 1.91
C ALA A 351 -4.40 10.36 0.99
N THR A 352 -4.04 11.62 1.24
CA THR A 352 -2.93 12.31 0.55
C THR A 352 -1.62 11.52 0.64
N ARG A 353 -0.78 11.61 -0.40
CA ARG A 353 0.50 10.91 -0.48
C ARG A 353 1.68 11.80 -0.06
N PRO A 354 2.76 11.21 0.48
CA PRO A 354 4.01 11.93 0.74
C PRO A 354 4.68 12.37 -0.58
N PRO A 355 5.72 13.21 -0.53
CA PRO A 355 6.58 13.46 -1.68
C PRO A 355 7.14 12.16 -2.27
N GLY A 356 7.16 12.06 -3.60
CA GLY A 356 7.58 10.85 -4.32
C GLY A 356 7.06 10.82 -5.75
N LYS A 357 7.42 9.76 -6.47
CA LYS A 357 6.95 9.48 -7.83
C LYS A 357 5.78 8.52 -7.78
N TYR A 358 4.77 8.77 -8.61
CA TYR A 358 3.53 8.02 -8.64
C TYR A 358 3.12 7.74 -10.08
N THR A 359 2.58 6.55 -10.30
CA THR A 359 1.97 6.13 -11.57
C THR A 359 0.52 5.76 -11.33
N ILE A 360 -0.38 6.24 -12.17
CA ILE A 360 -1.79 5.85 -12.19
C ILE A 360 -2.14 5.40 -13.60
N LYS A 361 -2.82 4.27 -13.73
CA LYS A 361 -3.14 3.67 -15.04
C LYS A 361 -4.63 3.74 -15.34
N TRP A 362 -4.97 3.82 -16.64
CA TRP A 362 -6.33 3.66 -17.14
C TRP A 362 -6.37 2.54 -18.18
N ASP A 363 -7.28 1.60 -17.96
CA ASP A 363 -7.52 0.41 -18.76
C ASP A 363 -8.67 0.58 -19.79
N GLY A 364 -9.09 1.82 -20.03
CA GLY A 364 -10.19 2.13 -20.94
C GLY A 364 -11.58 1.75 -20.42
N LYS A 365 -11.78 1.70 -19.08
CA LYS A 365 -13.09 1.47 -18.50
C LYS A 365 -13.65 2.72 -17.83
N ASP A 366 -14.97 2.88 -17.86
CA ASP A 366 -15.70 3.90 -17.13
C ASP A 366 -15.81 3.60 -15.63
N ASN A 367 -16.50 4.45 -14.85
CA ASN A 367 -16.70 4.23 -13.41
C ASN A 367 -17.55 2.99 -13.09
N ALA A 368 -18.36 2.50 -14.02
CA ALA A 368 -19.18 1.30 -13.88
C ALA A 368 -18.43 0.02 -14.32
N GLY A 369 -17.19 0.15 -14.83
CA GLY A 369 -16.39 -0.96 -15.33
C GLY A 369 -16.65 -1.35 -16.79
N ASN A 370 -17.47 -0.60 -17.52
CA ASN A 370 -17.72 -0.85 -18.94
C ASN A 370 -16.57 -0.34 -19.80
N VAL A 371 -16.19 -1.10 -20.81
CA VAL A 371 -15.16 -0.70 -21.77
C VAL A 371 -15.65 0.47 -22.62
N VAL A 372 -14.90 1.55 -22.68
CA VAL A 372 -15.22 2.72 -23.47
C VAL A 372 -14.93 2.50 -24.95
N LYS A 373 -15.47 3.34 -25.81
CA LYS A 373 -15.16 3.32 -27.25
C LYS A 373 -13.76 3.87 -27.48
N ALA A 374 -13.07 3.36 -28.51
CA ALA A 374 -11.90 4.06 -29.04
C ALA A 374 -12.30 5.46 -29.52
N GLY A 375 -11.48 6.48 -29.21
CA GLY A 375 -11.82 7.86 -29.55
C GLY A 375 -10.95 8.86 -28.81
N THR A 376 -11.36 10.11 -28.86
CA THR A 376 -10.67 11.21 -28.21
C THR A 376 -11.30 11.51 -26.85
N TYR A 377 -10.46 11.57 -25.82
CA TYR A 377 -10.83 11.87 -24.44
C TYR A 377 -9.88 12.90 -23.85
N THR A 378 -10.33 13.63 -22.87
CA THR A 378 -9.49 14.56 -22.13
C THR A 378 -9.04 13.91 -20.82
N VAL A 379 -7.75 13.89 -20.60
CA VAL A 379 -7.11 13.47 -19.33
C VAL A 379 -6.84 14.71 -18.50
N LEU A 380 -7.30 14.72 -17.24
CA LEU A 380 -7.14 15.87 -16.34
C LEU A 380 -6.48 15.43 -15.04
N LEU A 381 -5.40 16.12 -14.68
CA LEU A 381 -4.69 15.96 -13.42
C LEU A 381 -4.70 17.28 -12.65
N GLU A 382 -5.39 17.30 -11.52
CA GLU A 382 -5.52 18.45 -10.63
C GLU A 382 -4.71 18.21 -9.35
N SER A 383 -3.92 19.20 -8.95
CA SER A 383 -3.20 19.22 -7.69
C SER A 383 -3.42 20.55 -6.97
N VAL A 384 -3.77 20.48 -5.69
CA VAL A 384 -4.03 21.67 -4.87
C VAL A 384 -3.67 21.39 -3.42
N ARG A 385 -3.13 22.37 -2.71
CA ARG A 385 -2.86 22.29 -1.27
C ARG A 385 -3.78 23.20 -0.47
N GLU A 386 -4.12 22.76 0.73
CA GLU A 386 -4.79 23.60 1.71
C GLU A 386 -3.98 24.89 1.93
N HIS A 387 -4.57 26.03 1.60
CA HIS A 387 -3.93 27.35 1.63
C HIS A 387 -2.67 27.45 0.75
N GLY A 388 -2.52 26.59 -0.25
CA GLY A 388 -1.38 26.55 -1.17
C GLY A 388 -1.72 27.00 -2.58
N THR A 389 -0.86 26.62 -3.50
CA THR A 389 -1.05 26.88 -4.93
C THR A 389 -1.98 25.82 -5.55
N TYR A 390 -2.35 26.04 -6.80
CA TYR A 390 -3.27 25.23 -7.59
C TYR A 390 -2.64 24.94 -8.95
N GLN A 391 -2.70 23.69 -9.39
CA GLN A 391 -2.24 23.28 -10.71
C GLN A 391 -3.26 22.35 -11.36
N LEU A 392 -3.60 22.61 -12.62
CA LEU A 392 -4.44 21.75 -13.44
C LEU A 392 -3.74 21.49 -14.76
N ILE A 393 -3.48 20.23 -15.06
CA ILE A 393 -3.05 19.76 -16.37
C ILE A 393 -4.26 19.18 -17.07
N ARG A 394 -4.46 19.59 -18.33
CA ARG A 394 -5.53 19.09 -19.20
C ARG A 394 -4.93 18.75 -20.54
N GLN A 395 -5.09 17.50 -20.96
CA GLN A 395 -4.57 17.02 -22.23
C GLN A 395 -5.62 16.18 -22.97
N GLU A 396 -5.94 16.60 -24.18
CA GLU A 396 -6.71 15.79 -25.09
C GLU A 396 -5.82 14.74 -25.72
N MET A 397 -6.24 13.47 -25.73
CA MET A 397 -5.52 12.33 -26.29
C MET A 397 -6.48 11.45 -27.10
N THR A 398 -5.98 10.86 -28.18
CA THR A 398 -6.77 9.95 -29.04
C THR A 398 -6.38 8.49 -28.77
N PHE A 399 -7.28 7.72 -28.23
CA PHE A 399 -7.09 6.32 -27.88
C PHE A 399 -7.60 5.43 -29.02
N SER A 400 -6.74 5.19 -30.01
CA SER A 400 -7.04 4.43 -31.24
C SER A 400 -6.16 3.20 -31.46
N GLY A 401 -5.40 2.79 -30.42
CA GLY A 401 -4.41 1.70 -30.50
C GLY A 401 -3.01 2.16 -30.93
N ALA A 402 -2.85 3.41 -31.37
CA ALA A 402 -1.53 3.99 -31.66
C ALA A 402 -0.93 4.61 -30.40
N PRO A 403 0.30 4.25 -29.99
CA PRO A 403 0.96 4.84 -28.84
C PRO A 403 1.11 6.36 -28.95
N GLN A 404 0.97 7.06 -27.82
CA GLN A 404 1.15 8.51 -27.70
C GLN A 404 1.86 8.81 -26.39
N HIS A 405 2.73 9.80 -26.38
CA HIS A 405 3.44 10.26 -25.21
C HIS A 405 3.47 11.79 -25.14
N VAL A 406 3.19 12.35 -23.97
CA VAL A 406 3.19 13.80 -23.72
C VAL A 406 3.85 14.08 -22.38
N ASP A 407 4.90 14.91 -22.40
CA ASP A 407 5.60 15.40 -21.20
C ASP A 407 5.15 16.81 -20.83
N PHE A 408 5.04 17.05 -19.54
CA PHE A 408 4.75 18.36 -18.95
C PHE A 408 5.89 18.80 -18.05
N LYS A 409 6.26 20.07 -18.17
CA LYS A 409 7.28 20.68 -17.31
C LYS A 409 6.77 20.75 -15.87
N PRO A 410 7.69 20.71 -14.89
CA PRO A 410 7.34 20.96 -13.50
C PRO A 410 6.53 22.25 -13.32
N GLY A 411 5.50 22.19 -12.49
CA GLY A 411 4.60 23.30 -12.18
C GLY A 411 4.71 23.76 -10.72
N SER A 412 3.65 24.40 -10.23
CA SER A 412 3.62 24.95 -8.87
C SER A 412 3.39 23.89 -7.78
N GLU A 413 2.77 22.76 -8.13
CA GLU A 413 2.39 21.71 -7.18
C GLU A 413 3.04 20.36 -7.51
N LEU A 414 3.31 20.10 -8.78
CA LEU A 414 3.84 18.84 -9.28
C LEU A 414 5.20 19.04 -9.93
N GLY A 415 6.09 18.08 -9.75
CA GLY A 415 7.32 17.92 -10.51
C GLY A 415 7.02 17.54 -11.97
N PRO A 416 7.93 16.79 -12.62
CA PRO A 416 7.68 16.26 -13.96
C PRO A 416 6.40 15.43 -14.00
N VAL A 417 5.62 15.58 -15.09
CA VAL A 417 4.42 14.78 -15.35
C VAL A 417 4.51 14.25 -16.77
N SER A 418 4.12 13.00 -17.02
CA SER A 418 3.97 12.45 -18.36
C SER A 418 2.68 11.65 -18.49
N PHE A 419 2.07 11.71 -19.66
CA PHE A 419 0.93 10.88 -20.07
C PHE A 419 1.41 9.98 -21.20
N ASP A 420 1.37 8.68 -20.97
CA ASP A 420 1.94 7.67 -21.87
C ASP A 420 0.90 6.59 -22.22
N TYR A 421 0.30 6.70 -23.41
CA TYR A 421 -0.60 5.68 -23.97
C TYR A 421 0.24 4.65 -24.70
N ARG A 422 0.34 3.45 -24.16
CA ARG A 422 1.27 2.42 -24.58
C ARG A 422 0.69 1.01 -24.51
N LYS A 423 1.41 0.04 -25.05
CA LYS A 423 1.08 -1.38 -24.84
C LYS A 423 1.30 -1.77 -23.38
N VAL A 424 0.38 -2.57 -22.86
CA VAL A 424 0.50 -3.18 -21.53
C VAL A 424 1.79 -4.00 -21.50
N ALA A 425 2.65 -3.73 -20.51
CA ALA A 425 3.85 -4.53 -20.28
C ALA A 425 3.43 -5.97 -19.90
N LYS A 426 4.00 -6.97 -20.59
CA LYS A 426 3.74 -8.39 -20.32
C LYS A 426 4.52 -8.86 -19.08
#